data_e9c99e209908c865ba7fdb606bb44ae6
#
_entry.id   e9c99e209908c865ba7fdb606bb44ae6
#
_cell.length_a   1.000
_cell.length_b   1.000
_cell.length_c   1.000
_cell.angle_alpha   90.00
_cell.angle_beta   90.00
_cell.angle_gamma   90.00
#
_symmetry.space_group_name_H-M   'P 1'
#
loop_
_entity.id
_entity.type
_entity.pdbx_description
1 polymer ?
#
loop_
_entity_poly.entity_id
_entity_poly.type
_entity_poly.pdbx_seq_one_letter_code
_entity_poly.pdbx_strand_id
1 'polypeptide(L)'
;MHIHQHIDIYIDGKLVSVPANVGINQFGGFISDIHVHDATGVIHVESPTVQTFTLGQFFDIWGVKFTKDSIGGYLVTGDKSLKVYSNGTLYQGDPRDLPLSAHQEIVIAYGTEAETPSSIPSTFAFPAGE
;
A
#
# COMPACT_ATOMS: atom_id res chain seq x y z
N MET A 1 -19.72 -1.78 -2.08
CA MET A 1 -18.40 -2.02 -2.68
C MET A 1 -17.52 -2.73 -1.67
N HIS A 2 -16.89 -3.81 -2.06
CA HIS A 2 -16.03 -4.60 -1.18
C HIS A 2 -14.92 -5.21 -2.02
N ILE A 3 -13.73 -4.63 -1.95
CA ILE A 3 -12.57 -5.07 -2.74
C ILE A 3 -11.35 -5.21 -1.85
N HIS A 4 -10.36 -5.97 -2.32
CA HIS A 4 -9.12 -6.24 -1.58
C HIS A 4 -7.92 -5.98 -2.48
N GLN A 5 -6.86 -5.48 -1.87
CA GLN A 5 -5.54 -5.32 -2.46
C GLN A 5 -4.52 -5.95 -1.54
N HIS A 6 -3.34 -6.23 -2.06
CA HIS A 6 -2.19 -6.62 -1.25
C HIS A 6 -1.05 -5.63 -1.47
N ILE A 7 -0.34 -5.29 -0.41
CA ILE A 7 0.79 -4.36 -0.48
C ILE A 7 2.05 -4.99 0.10
N ASP A 8 3.14 -4.87 -0.66
CA ASP A 8 4.51 -5.15 -0.20
C ASP A 8 5.29 -3.85 -0.17
N ILE A 9 5.91 -3.56 0.97
CA ILE A 9 6.73 -2.35 1.15
C ILE A 9 8.17 -2.76 1.38
N TYR A 10 9.07 -2.28 0.54
CA TYR A 10 10.51 -2.50 0.67
C TYR A 10 11.18 -1.18 1.04
N ILE A 11 11.91 -1.17 2.15
CA ILE A 11 12.72 -0.05 2.61
C ILE A 11 14.17 -0.47 2.63
N ASP A 12 14.99 0.16 1.80
CA ASP A 12 16.42 -0.16 1.67
C ASP A 12 16.66 -1.66 1.40
N GLY A 13 15.83 -2.24 0.54
CA GLY A 13 15.89 -3.64 0.14
C GLY A 13 15.25 -4.64 1.10
N LYS A 14 14.65 -4.17 2.19
CA LYS A 14 14.04 -5.04 3.21
C LYS A 14 12.53 -4.89 3.22
N LEU A 15 11.83 -6.02 3.28
CA LEU A 15 10.37 -6.06 3.38
C LEU A 15 9.93 -5.56 4.76
N VAL A 16 8.98 -4.63 4.77
CA VAL A 16 8.40 -4.04 5.98
C VAL A 16 6.91 -4.38 6.03
N SER A 17 6.45 -4.90 7.16
CA SER A 17 5.05 -5.28 7.33
C SER A 17 4.17 -4.08 7.64
N VAL A 18 2.94 -4.07 7.08
CA VAL A 18 1.87 -3.22 7.55
C VAL A 18 1.29 -3.85 8.82
N PRO A 19 1.18 -3.12 9.94
CA PRO A 19 0.66 -3.70 11.16
C PRO A 19 -0.83 -4.01 11.05
N ALA A 20 -1.31 -4.91 11.90
CA ALA A 20 -2.73 -5.20 12.01
C ALA A 20 -3.50 -3.97 12.51
N ASN A 21 -4.80 -3.93 12.22
CA ASN A 21 -5.77 -2.95 12.73
C ASN A 21 -5.56 -1.50 12.25
N VAL A 22 -4.89 -1.31 11.12
CA VAL A 22 -4.90 0.01 10.46
C VAL A 22 -6.33 0.34 10.02
N GLY A 23 -6.83 1.52 10.41
CA GLY A 23 -8.20 1.94 10.12
C GLY A 23 -9.27 1.26 10.97
N ILE A 24 -8.88 0.53 12.00
CA ILE A 24 -9.80 -0.13 12.92
C ILE A 24 -9.55 0.42 14.33
N ASN A 25 -10.58 1.03 14.92
CA ASN A 25 -10.53 1.49 16.31
C ASN A 25 -11.26 0.47 17.17
N GLN A 26 -10.51 -0.39 17.84
CA GLN A 26 -11.06 -1.45 18.69
C GLN A 26 -11.81 -0.91 19.90
N PHE A 27 -11.44 0.26 20.40
CA PHE A 27 -12.04 0.85 21.59
C PHE A 27 -13.28 1.66 21.25
N GLY A 28 -13.31 2.35 20.10
CA GLY A 28 -14.43 3.16 19.64
C GLY A 28 -15.43 2.44 18.76
N GLY A 29 -15.12 1.23 18.31
CA GLY A 29 -15.98 0.45 17.42
C GLY A 29 -16.04 0.98 15.98
N PHE A 30 -15.05 1.77 15.57
CA PHE A 30 -14.98 2.32 14.21
C PHE A 30 -14.15 1.45 13.29
N ILE A 31 -14.64 1.27 12.06
CA ILE A 31 -13.89 0.67 10.96
C ILE A 31 -13.95 1.66 9.81
N SER A 32 -12.77 2.12 9.36
CA SER A 32 -12.65 2.97 8.19
C SER A 32 -13.01 2.19 6.92
N ASP A 33 -13.47 2.88 5.88
CA ASP A 33 -13.71 2.26 4.57
C ASP A 33 -12.47 1.56 4.03
N ILE A 34 -11.28 2.07 4.33
CA ILE A 34 -10.01 1.42 4.04
C ILE A 34 -9.41 0.94 5.35
N HIS A 35 -9.14 -0.36 5.46
CA HIS A 35 -8.60 -0.93 6.70
C HIS A 35 -7.81 -2.22 6.46
N VAL A 36 -7.07 -2.63 7.49
CA VAL A 36 -6.26 -3.85 7.50
C VAL A 36 -6.58 -4.61 8.78
N HIS A 37 -6.89 -5.91 8.67
CA HIS A 37 -7.22 -6.75 9.83
C HIS A 37 -5.98 -7.38 10.48
N ASP A 38 -5.01 -7.79 9.67
CA ASP A 38 -3.84 -8.53 10.13
C ASP A 38 -2.56 -8.01 9.46
N ALA A 39 -1.42 -8.66 9.72
CA ALA A 39 -0.13 -8.22 9.22
C ALA A 39 0.27 -8.87 7.87
N THR A 40 -0.69 -9.41 7.12
CA THR A 40 -0.42 -10.05 5.83
C THR A 40 -0.22 -9.07 4.68
N GLY A 41 -0.57 -7.80 4.87
CA GLY A 41 -0.53 -6.78 3.82
C GLY A 41 -1.80 -6.70 2.99
N VAL A 42 -2.85 -7.43 3.35
CA VAL A 42 -4.15 -7.33 2.66
C VAL A 42 -4.90 -6.09 3.13
N ILE A 43 -5.19 -5.21 2.18
CA ILE A 43 -5.98 -4.00 2.39
C ILE A 43 -7.43 -4.32 2.01
N HIS A 44 -8.36 -3.95 2.89
CA HIS A 44 -9.80 -4.08 2.66
C HIS A 44 -10.38 -2.71 2.35
N VAL A 45 -11.15 -2.60 1.28
CA VAL A 45 -11.94 -1.42 0.95
C VAL A 45 -13.40 -1.81 0.98
N GLU A 46 -14.14 -1.27 1.93
CA GLU A 46 -15.57 -1.53 2.11
C GLU A 46 -16.32 -0.19 2.16
N SER A 47 -17.23 0.02 1.22
CA SER A 47 -17.98 1.26 1.11
C SER A 47 -19.43 0.95 0.74
N PRO A 48 -20.40 1.71 1.27
CA PRO A 48 -21.82 1.57 0.88
C PRO A 48 -22.06 2.01 -0.56
N THR A 49 -21.13 2.77 -1.15
CA THR A 49 -21.23 3.24 -2.54
C THR A 49 -19.98 2.86 -3.34
N VAL A 50 -20.14 2.75 -4.65
CA VAL A 50 -19.00 2.56 -5.55
C VAL A 50 -18.33 3.92 -5.75
N GLN A 51 -17.06 4.00 -5.35
CA GLN A 51 -16.24 5.21 -5.52
C GLN A 51 -14.77 4.83 -5.62
N THR A 52 -13.93 5.77 -6.05
CA THR A 52 -12.50 5.56 -6.17
C THR A 52 -11.80 5.91 -4.86
N PHE A 53 -11.05 4.94 -4.32
CA PHE A 53 -10.13 5.16 -3.21
C PHE A 53 -8.70 5.08 -3.73
N THR A 54 -7.78 5.77 -3.08
CA THR A 54 -6.39 5.88 -3.53
C THR A 54 -5.40 5.39 -2.48
N LEU A 55 -4.19 5.07 -2.95
CA LEU A 55 -3.09 4.66 -2.07
C LEU A 55 -2.76 5.75 -1.04
N GLY A 56 -2.82 7.02 -1.44
CA GLY A 56 -2.60 8.15 -0.51
C GLY A 56 -3.59 8.15 0.64
N GLN A 57 -4.85 7.85 0.38
CA GLN A 57 -5.87 7.75 1.42
C GLN A 57 -5.59 6.61 2.40
N PHE A 58 -5.07 5.48 1.93
CA PHE A 58 -4.64 4.39 2.81
C PHE A 58 -3.56 4.87 3.78
N PHE A 59 -2.53 5.56 3.29
CA PHE A 59 -1.47 6.08 4.14
C PHE A 59 -1.97 7.15 5.11
N ASP A 60 -2.93 7.98 4.69
CA ASP A 60 -3.54 8.98 5.57
C ASP A 60 -4.26 8.31 6.75
N ILE A 61 -4.97 7.22 6.50
CA ILE A 61 -5.66 6.44 7.53
C ILE A 61 -4.65 5.74 8.44
N TRP A 62 -3.57 5.21 7.87
CA TRP A 62 -2.49 4.59 8.64
C TRP A 62 -1.73 5.62 9.50
N GLY A 63 -1.71 6.88 9.07
CA GLY A 63 -0.97 7.93 9.76
C GLY A 63 0.52 7.94 9.42
N VAL A 64 0.90 7.29 8.32
CA VAL A 64 2.27 7.28 7.81
C VAL A 64 2.37 8.27 6.66
N LYS A 65 3.31 9.21 6.75
CA LYS A 65 3.54 10.19 5.69
C LYS A 65 3.89 9.47 4.39
N PHE A 66 3.22 9.82 3.30
CA PHE A 66 3.46 9.25 2.00
C PHE A 66 3.27 10.30 0.92
N THR A 67 4.34 10.60 0.20
CA THR A 67 4.36 11.55 -0.92
C THR A 67 5.20 10.94 -2.05
N LYS A 68 5.27 11.62 -3.18
CA LYS A 68 6.17 11.19 -4.26
C LYS A 68 7.65 11.14 -3.86
N ASP A 69 8.01 11.84 -2.78
CA ASP A 69 9.40 12.00 -2.34
C ASP A 69 9.68 11.45 -0.93
N SER A 70 8.71 10.77 -0.31
CA SER A 70 8.89 10.27 1.05
C SER A 70 7.93 9.14 1.39
N ILE A 71 8.39 8.24 2.25
CA ILE A 71 7.54 7.25 2.92
C ILE A 71 7.97 7.20 4.39
N GLY A 72 7.04 7.57 5.30
CA GLY A 72 7.38 7.75 6.71
C GLY A 72 8.50 8.79 6.87
N GLY A 73 9.53 8.44 7.62
CA GLY A 73 10.73 9.27 7.79
C GLY A 73 11.78 9.13 6.68
N TYR A 74 11.52 8.32 5.66
CA TYR A 74 12.49 8.05 4.59
C TYR A 74 12.26 9.00 3.43
N LEU A 75 13.27 9.85 3.15
CA LEU A 75 13.22 10.88 2.11
C LEU A 75 13.97 10.44 0.86
N VAL A 76 13.44 10.82 -0.30
CA VAL A 76 14.15 10.65 -1.58
C VAL A 76 15.25 11.71 -1.63
N THR A 77 16.48 11.27 -1.37
CA THR A 77 17.69 12.10 -1.39
C THR A 77 18.87 11.30 -1.93
N GLY A 78 19.85 11.97 -2.56
CA GLY A 78 21.02 11.30 -3.08
C GLY A 78 20.65 10.26 -4.16
N ASP A 79 21.08 9.02 -3.95
CA ASP A 79 20.82 7.90 -4.84
C ASP A 79 19.57 7.07 -4.47
N LYS A 80 18.80 7.53 -3.48
CA LYS A 80 17.55 6.89 -3.09
C LYS A 80 16.41 7.32 -4.00
N SER A 81 15.51 6.38 -4.30
CA SER A 81 14.29 6.64 -5.06
C SER A 81 13.09 6.00 -4.38
N LEU A 82 11.91 6.43 -4.75
CA LEU A 82 10.64 5.85 -4.31
C LEU A 82 9.86 5.46 -5.55
N LYS A 83 9.62 4.16 -5.72
CA LYS A 83 8.92 3.60 -6.87
C LYS A 83 7.70 2.82 -6.39
N VAL A 84 6.59 2.95 -7.11
CA VAL A 84 5.36 2.22 -6.82
C VAL A 84 4.96 1.45 -8.06
N TYR A 85 4.63 0.18 -7.86
CA TYR A 85 4.20 -0.74 -8.91
C TYR A 85 2.78 -1.19 -8.63
N SER A 86 1.98 -1.30 -9.67
CA SER A 86 0.64 -1.87 -9.62
C SER A 86 0.58 -3.04 -10.58
N ASN A 87 0.31 -4.23 -10.05
CA ASN A 87 0.27 -5.47 -10.82
C ASN A 87 1.54 -5.69 -11.66
N GLY A 88 2.69 -5.37 -11.07
CA GLY A 88 4.00 -5.54 -11.70
C GLY A 88 4.45 -4.40 -12.62
N THR A 89 3.61 -3.40 -12.85
CA THR A 89 3.93 -2.27 -13.74
C THR A 89 4.20 -1.01 -12.92
N LEU A 90 5.30 -0.33 -13.23
CA LEU A 90 5.66 0.93 -12.58
C LEU A 90 4.58 1.99 -12.83
N TYR A 91 4.07 2.56 -11.74
CA TYR A 91 3.10 3.66 -11.81
C TYR A 91 3.82 4.97 -12.07
N GLN A 92 3.42 5.70 -13.11
CA GLN A 92 4.12 6.90 -13.59
C GLN A 92 3.62 8.20 -12.97
N GLY A 93 2.46 8.19 -12.33
CA GLY A 93 1.89 9.39 -11.72
C GLY A 93 2.36 9.62 -10.29
N ASP A 94 1.73 10.59 -9.60
CA ASP A 94 1.91 10.76 -8.17
C ASP A 94 1.45 9.48 -7.45
N PRO A 95 2.31 8.82 -6.66
CA PRO A 95 1.94 7.57 -6.00
C PRO A 95 0.69 7.66 -5.13
N ARG A 96 0.40 8.84 -4.58
CA ARG A 96 -0.79 9.05 -3.79
C ARG A 96 -2.07 8.87 -4.59
N ASP A 97 -2.02 9.12 -5.90
CA ASP A 97 -3.19 9.06 -6.79
C ASP A 97 -3.47 7.67 -7.36
N LEU A 98 -2.63 6.68 -7.03
CA LEU A 98 -2.85 5.31 -7.50
C LEU A 98 -4.21 4.79 -7.01
N PRO A 99 -5.15 4.49 -7.92
CA PRO A 99 -6.44 3.92 -7.52
C PRO A 99 -6.28 2.52 -6.94
N LEU A 100 -7.01 2.24 -5.87
CA LEU A 100 -7.11 0.90 -5.31
C LEU A 100 -8.16 0.10 -6.09
N SER A 101 -7.78 -1.07 -6.59
CA SER A 101 -8.65 -1.93 -7.39
C SER A 101 -8.65 -3.36 -6.86
N ALA A 102 -9.68 -4.14 -7.26
CA ALA A 102 -9.86 -5.51 -6.78
C ALA A 102 -8.68 -6.39 -7.18
N HIS A 103 -8.19 -7.19 -6.24
CA HIS A 103 -7.10 -8.17 -6.42
C HIS A 103 -5.79 -7.55 -6.96
N GLN A 104 -5.56 -6.30 -6.62
CA GLN A 104 -4.36 -5.58 -7.02
C GLN A 104 -3.17 -5.97 -6.14
N GLU A 105 -2.01 -6.19 -6.76
CA GLU A 105 -0.73 -6.30 -6.04
C GLU A 105 0.01 -4.97 -6.15
N ILE A 106 0.23 -4.32 -5.01
CA ILE A 106 0.95 -3.04 -4.92
C ILE A 106 2.32 -3.31 -4.32
N VAL A 107 3.36 -2.80 -4.97
CA VAL A 107 4.72 -2.86 -4.43
C VAL A 107 5.26 -1.44 -4.31
N ILE A 108 5.73 -1.09 -3.12
CA ILE A 108 6.44 0.16 -2.88
C ILE A 108 7.90 -0.20 -2.62
N ALA A 109 8.82 0.43 -3.34
CA ALA A 109 10.24 0.22 -3.16
C ALA A 109 10.94 1.56 -2.94
N TYR A 110 11.47 1.75 -1.73
CA TYR A 110 12.33 2.87 -1.37
C TYR A 110 13.75 2.39 -1.21
N GLY A 111 14.69 3.06 -1.84
CA GLY A 111 16.11 2.75 -1.70
C GLY A 111 16.90 3.09 -2.95
N THR A 112 18.12 2.55 -3.01
CA THR A 112 18.97 2.67 -4.19
C THR A 112 18.50 1.73 -5.30
N GLU A 113 19.01 1.90 -6.51
CA GLU A 113 18.75 1.00 -7.64
C GLU A 113 19.08 -0.46 -7.27
N ALA A 114 20.22 -0.68 -6.62
CA ALA A 114 20.65 -2.03 -6.20
C ALA A 114 19.74 -2.65 -5.13
N GLU A 115 19.04 -1.83 -4.36
CA GLU A 115 18.12 -2.27 -3.30
C GLU A 115 16.69 -2.52 -3.82
N THR A 116 16.39 -2.12 -5.06
CA THR A 116 15.12 -2.44 -5.69
C THR A 116 15.05 -3.95 -5.94
N PRO A 117 13.95 -4.64 -5.55
CA PRO A 117 13.82 -6.06 -5.83
C PRO A 117 14.01 -6.37 -7.31
N SER A 118 14.78 -7.42 -7.62
CA SER A 118 15.05 -7.83 -9.00
C SER A 118 13.82 -8.40 -9.70
N SER A 119 12.87 -8.90 -8.93
CA SER A 119 11.59 -9.41 -9.42
C SER A 119 10.47 -8.74 -8.64
N ILE A 120 9.62 -8.00 -9.36
CA ILE A 120 8.49 -7.30 -8.76
C ILE A 120 7.26 -8.22 -8.83
N PRO A 121 6.66 -8.58 -7.68
CA PRO A 121 5.43 -9.35 -7.69
C PRO A 121 4.32 -8.64 -8.48
N SER A 122 3.64 -9.38 -9.35
CA SER A 122 2.54 -8.86 -10.16
C SER A 122 1.17 -9.38 -9.71
N THR A 123 1.15 -10.39 -8.86
CA THR A 123 -0.06 -11.01 -8.35
C THR A 123 0.12 -11.41 -6.89
N PHE A 124 -0.99 -11.64 -6.21
CA PHE A 124 -1.02 -12.16 -4.85
C PHE A 124 -2.12 -13.23 -4.76
N ALA A 125 -1.86 -14.30 -4.03
CA ALA A 125 -2.84 -15.35 -3.79
C ALA A 125 -3.76 -14.96 -2.64
N PHE A 126 -4.85 -14.26 -2.96
CA PHE A 126 -5.81 -13.84 -1.94
C PHE A 126 -6.50 -15.05 -1.32
N PRO A 127 -6.76 -15.04 0.01
CA PRO A 127 -7.56 -16.06 0.65
C PRO A 127 -8.95 -16.16 0.04
N ALA A 128 -9.58 -17.33 0.16
CA ALA A 128 -10.95 -17.52 -0.32
C ALA A 128 -11.90 -16.50 0.32
N GLY A 129 -12.74 -15.86 -0.48
CA GLY A 129 -13.68 -14.83 -0.04
C GLY A 129 -13.13 -13.41 -0.06
N GLU A 130 -11.88 -13.23 -0.46
CA GLU A 130 -11.24 -11.91 -0.61
C GLU A 130 -10.92 -11.52 -2.05
#